data_f892e757dae829c645b97095d7eebdc2
#
_entry.id   f892e757dae829c645b97095d7eebdc2
#
_cell.length_a   1.000
_cell.length_b   1.000
_cell.length_c   1.000
_cell.angle_alpha   90.00
_cell.angle_beta   90.00
_cell.angle_gamma   90.00
#
_symmetry.space_group_name_H-M   'P 1'
#
loop_
_entity.id
_entity.type
_entity.pdbx_description
1 polymer ?
#
loop_
_entity_poly.entity_id
_entity_poly.type
_entity_poly.pdbx_seq_one_letter_code
_entity_poly.pdbx_strand_id
1 'polypeptide(L)' 'IVRQANKNGEQLEIEYMDEQGKITTRKIDIQNIKGNKIKAFCHLRDSIRIFDLAKIKNAKALGKMDNWQNTLI' A
#
# COMPACT_ATOMS: atom_id res chain seq x y z
N ILE A 1 8.88 4.35 -4.88
CA ILE A 1 7.99 3.25 -5.31
C ILE A 1 6.53 3.51 -4.95
N VAL A 2 6.27 4.10 -3.79
CA VAL A 2 4.89 4.36 -3.37
C VAL A 2 4.17 5.30 -4.34
N ARG A 3 4.81 6.41 -4.69
CA ARG A 3 4.20 7.37 -5.60
C ARG A 3 4.01 6.79 -7.00
N GLN A 4 4.96 5.97 -7.43
CA GLN A 4 4.87 5.31 -8.71
C GLN A 4 3.72 4.31 -8.74
N ALA A 5 3.53 3.54 -7.67
CA ALA A 5 2.44 2.59 -7.57
C ALA A 5 1.09 3.29 -7.63
N ASN A 6 0.97 4.45 -6.95
CA ASN A 6 -0.26 5.24 -7.01
C ASN A 6 -0.57 5.69 -8.44
N LYS A 7 0.45 6.18 -9.14
CA LYS A 7 0.31 6.65 -10.52
C LYS A 7 -0.12 5.53 -11.46
N ASN A 8 0.39 4.32 -11.22
CA ASN A 8 0.13 3.16 -12.08
C ASN A 8 -1.07 2.35 -11.65
N GLY A 9 -1.72 2.70 -10.55
CA GLY A 9 -2.85 1.95 -10.03
C GLY A 9 -2.45 0.58 -9.49
N GLU A 10 -1.25 0.48 -8.95
CA GLU A 10 -0.73 -0.78 -8.46
C GLU A 10 -1.05 -0.99 -6.99
N GLN A 11 -1.21 -2.26 -6.61
CA GLN A 11 -1.29 -2.66 -5.22
C GLN A 11 0.12 -2.74 -4.64
N LEU A 12 0.27 -2.37 -3.38
CA LEU A 12 1.55 -2.45 -2.69
C LEU A 12 1.48 -3.40 -1.50
N GLU A 13 2.60 -4.08 -1.27
CA GLU A 13 2.87 -4.74 -0.01
C GLU A 13 3.89 -3.89 0.74
N ILE A 14 3.53 -3.43 1.93
CA ILE A 14 4.41 -2.58 2.72
C ILE A 14 4.74 -3.23 4.05
N GLU A 15 5.92 -2.91 4.57
CA GLU A 15 6.29 -3.18 5.96
C GLU A 15 6.14 -1.87 6.70
N TYR A 16 5.19 -1.82 7.61
CA TYR A 16 4.81 -0.59 8.28
C TYR A 16 5.05 -0.68 9.78
N MET A 17 5.69 0.37 10.33
CA MET A 17 5.92 0.45 11.76
C MET A 17 4.72 1.13 12.43
N ASP A 18 4.05 0.42 13.34
CA ASP A 18 2.91 0.96 14.05
C ASP A 18 3.35 1.86 15.21
N GLU A 19 2.38 2.39 15.94
CA GLU A 19 2.63 3.31 17.03
C GLU A 19 3.41 2.69 18.17
N GLN A 20 3.41 1.37 18.26
CA GLN A 20 4.14 0.64 19.29
C GLN A 20 5.53 0.24 18.84
N GLY A 21 5.94 0.67 17.64
CA GLY A 21 7.23 0.32 17.08
C GLY A 21 7.28 -1.06 16.47
N LYS A 22 6.14 -1.70 16.31
CA LYS A 22 6.05 -3.05 15.74
C LYS A 22 5.91 -2.96 14.24
N ILE A 23 6.65 -3.78 13.51
CA ILE A 23 6.58 -3.81 12.06
C ILE A 23 5.64 -4.92 11.62
N THR A 24 4.66 -4.54 10.79
CA THR A 24 3.70 -5.48 10.23
C THR A 24 3.69 -5.36 8.71
N THR A 25 3.43 -6.47 8.04
CA THR A 25 3.32 -6.51 6.58
C THR A 25 1.86 -6.29 6.20
N ARG A 26 1.61 -5.37 5.27
CA ARG A 26 0.25 -5.03 4.85
C ARG A 26 0.17 -4.87 3.35
N LYS A 27 -0.90 -5.39 2.77
CA LYS A 27 -1.24 -5.09 1.37
C LYS A 27 -2.18 -3.91 1.36
N ILE A 28 -1.88 -2.92 0.54
CA ILE A 28 -2.68 -1.69 0.49
C ILE A 28 -3.00 -1.33 -0.96
N ASP A 29 -4.16 -0.73 -1.13
CA ASP A 29 -4.60 -0.15 -2.40
C ASP A 29 -4.64 1.35 -2.22
N ILE A 30 -3.68 2.05 -2.82
CA ILE A 30 -3.54 3.49 -2.61
C ILE A 30 -4.67 4.23 -3.30
N GLN A 31 -5.34 5.11 -2.56
CA GLN A 31 -6.39 5.96 -3.10
C GLN A 31 -5.90 7.37 -3.34
N ASN A 32 -5.06 7.89 -2.45
CA ASN A 32 -4.56 9.25 -2.57
C ASN A 32 -3.28 9.43 -1.76
N ILE A 33 -2.41 10.29 -2.23
CA ILE A 33 -1.19 10.68 -1.53
C ILE A 33 -1.20 12.19 -1.40
N LYS A 34 -1.04 12.68 -0.18
CA LYS A 34 -0.96 14.11 0.08
C LYS A 34 0.19 14.36 1.05
N GLY A 35 1.25 15.01 0.57
CA GLY A 35 2.46 15.19 1.36
C GLY A 35 3.03 13.84 1.77
N ASN A 36 3.18 13.64 3.07
CA ASN A 36 3.69 12.38 3.63
C ASN A 36 2.59 11.42 4.07
N LYS A 37 1.33 11.74 3.76
CA LYS A 37 0.21 10.91 4.17
C LYS A 37 -0.37 10.17 3.00
N ILE A 38 -0.64 8.89 3.20
CA ILE A 38 -1.17 8.00 2.18
C ILE A 38 -2.52 7.49 2.65
N LYS A 39 -3.56 7.79 1.87
CA LYS A 39 -4.89 7.23 2.11
C LYS A 39 -5.01 5.97 1.27
N ALA A 40 -5.25 4.84 1.91
CA ALA A 40 -5.28 3.57 1.22
C ALA A 40 -6.21 2.59 1.93
N PHE A 41 -6.76 1.66 1.15
CA PHE A 41 -7.47 0.52 1.72
C PHE A 41 -6.44 -0.49 2.22
N CYS A 42 -6.53 -0.82 3.49
CA CYS A 42 -5.62 -1.77 4.12
C CYS A 42 -6.31 -3.13 4.24
N HIS A 43 -5.78 -4.13 3.53
CA HIS A 43 -6.39 -5.45 3.53
C HIS A 43 -6.27 -6.17 4.86
N LEU A 44 -5.22 -5.85 5.62
CA LEU A 44 -5.05 -6.43 6.95
C LEU A 44 -6.18 -6.01 7.90
N ARG A 45 -6.60 -4.75 7.81
CA ARG A 45 -7.64 -4.18 8.66
C ARG A 45 -9.01 -4.16 7.99
N ASP A 46 -9.06 -4.50 6.71
CA ASP A 46 -10.29 -4.48 5.92
C ASP A 46 -10.99 -3.12 5.98
N SER A 47 -10.21 -2.05 5.92
CA SER A 47 -10.72 -0.68 6.02
C SER A 47 -9.74 0.33 5.44
N ILE A 48 -10.25 1.54 5.17
CA ILE A 48 -9.42 2.63 4.69
C ILE A 48 -8.66 3.20 5.88
N ARG A 49 -7.35 3.39 5.69
CA ARG A 49 -6.46 3.90 6.72
C ARG A 49 -5.52 4.94 6.15
N ILE A 50 -5.00 5.79 7.03
CA ILE A 50 -4.00 6.79 6.68
C ILE A 50 -2.64 6.27 7.16
N PHE A 51 -1.70 6.18 6.23
CA PHE A 51 -0.34 5.74 6.52
C PHE A 51 0.61 6.91 6.43
N ASP A 52 1.62 6.91 7.29
CA ASP A 52 2.68 7.91 7.25
C ASP A 52 3.84 7.34 6.43
N LEU A 53 4.22 8.05 5.38
CA LEU A 53 5.30 7.60 4.49
C LEU A 53 6.59 7.34 5.27
N ALA A 54 6.87 8.12 6.31
CA ALA A 54 8.07 7.96 7.11
C ALA A 54 8.10 6.66 7.91
N LYS A 55 6.95 6.03 8.12
CA LYS A 55 6.85 4.78 8.87
C LYS A 55 6.83 3.54 7.97
N ILE A 56 6.86 3.73 6.66
CA ILE A 56 6.99 2.62 5.73
C ILE A 56 8.46 2.24 5.64
N LYS A 57 8.78 1.04 6.09
CA LYS A 57 10.17 0.57 6.14
C LYS A 57 10.56 -0.14 4.85
N ASN A 58 9.60 -0.70 4.15
CA ASN A 58 9.85 -1.34 2.86
C ASN A 58 8.56 -1.34 2.07
N ALA A 59 8.68 -1.35 0.74
CA ALA A 59 7.51 -1.37 -0.14
C ALA A 59 7.83 -2.18 -1.38
N LYS A 60 6.87 -3.00 -1.78
CA LYS A 60 6.99 -3.85 -2.95
C LYS A 60 5.73 -3.72 -3.79
N ALA A 61 5.89 -3.42 -5.07
CA ALA A 61 4.77 -3.35 -5.99
C ALA A 61 4.31 -4.76 -6.33
N LEU A 62 3.00 -5.01 -6.21
CA LEU A 62 2.40 -6.30 -6.52
C LEU A 62 1.76 -6.32 -7.89
N GLY A 63 1.86 -5.21 -8.64
CA GLY A 63 1.22 -5.08 -9.93
C GLY A 63 -0.17 -4.48 -9.82
N LYS A 64 -0.80 -4.31 -10.97
CA LYS A 64 -2.14 -3.73 -11.01
C LYS A 64 -3.15 -4.71 -10.45
N MET A 65 -4.19 -4.17 -9.84
CA MET A 65 -5.18 -4.98 -9.14
C MET A 65 -5.91 -5.95 -10.05
N ASP A 66 -6.03 -5.64 -11.33
CA ASP A 66 -6.73 -6.47 -12.29
C ASP A 66 -5.80 -7.37 -13.10
N ASN A 67 -4.51 -7.40 -12.82
CA ASN A 67 -3.55 -8.21 -13.58
C ASN A 67 -3.84 -9.69 -13.48
N TRP A 68 -4.28 -10.13 -12.32
CA TRP A 68 -4.56 -11.55 -12.12
C TRP A 68 -5.68 -12.05 -13.05
N GLN A 69 -6.57 -11.17 -13.47
CA GLN A 69 -7.62 -11.53 -14.42
C GLN A 69 -7.04 -11.90 -15.78
N ASN A 70 -6.00 -11.19 -16.18
CA ASN A 70 -5.35 -11.47 -17.45
C ASN A 70 -4.57 -12.76 -17.42
N THR A 71 -4.06 -13.15 -16.28
CA THR A 71 -3.30 -14.39 -16.15
C THR A 71 -4.18 -15.63 -16.16
N LEU A 72 -5.46 -15.47 -15.96
CA LEU A 72 -6.40 -16.60 -16.01
C LEU A 72 -6.81 -16.97 -17.41
N ILE A 73 -6.50 -16.13 -18.35
CA ILE A 73 -6.79 -16.36 -19.74
C ILE A 73 -5.64 -17.07 -20.41
#